data_2318810f567aac5d496cc09163acfbd7
#
_entry.id   2318810f567aac5d496cc09163acfbd7
#
_cell.length_a   1.000
_cell.length_b   1.000
_cell.length_c   1.000
_cell.angle_alpha   90.00
_cell.angle_beta   90.00
_cell.angle_gamma   90.00
#
_symmetry.space_group_name_H-M   'P 1'
#
loop_
_entity.id
_entity.type
_entity.pdbx_description
1 polymer ?
#
loop_
_entity_poly.entity_id
_entity_poly.type
_entity_poly.pdbx_seq_one_letter_code
_entity_poly.pdbx_strand_id
1 'polypeptide(L)'
;MEVSPVQLLIFQPTPFCNLNCTYCYLPDRKDKRVMDVEIVRTAVQKLKDEQLLEPGFGIIWHAGEPTVVRREQYAEYFAAIRDVLGDFELVNHFQTNGTLIDDRWCEFIKEHDIAVGVSIDGPDFIHDRSRKSWSGRGTLDKTLHGIENLKKHGIEFHTISVIGEASLGHAKEVYDFLVSLGPVLLGFNVEEEEGVNQTSSLTDRSDRVEQFFQELYDLARENGFDPPIREFENACGSITAGHSSDSNQQIYPYRIVTISVDGAFTTFSPELLGMSAKAYGGLEIGNVKTDSFRGALETPKYQQMFGDIHAGVKHCQETCEYFDVCGGGAPANKLFEKGSFAVAETRFCEQSLKIPTRIVLKDLETVLAGTGRPIKGFDPKDRRWISPWQ
;
A
#
# COMPACT_ATOMS: atom_id res chain seq x y z
N MET A 1 19.45 7.25 18.12
CA MET A 1 18.97 6.45 16.97
C MET A 1 18.94 7.39 15.77
N GLU A 2 19.56 7.01 14.68
CA GLU A 2 19.45 7.74 13.41
C GLU A 2 18.04 7.52 12.86
N VAL A 3 17.33 8.59 12.57
CA VAL A 3 15.94 8.56 12.11
C VAL A 3 15.96 8.90 10.64
N SER A 4 15.45 8.00 9.82
CA SER A 4 15.33 8.24 8.38
C SER A 4 14.29 9.30 8.10
N PRO A 5 14.46 10.10 7.02
CA PRO A 5 13.41 11.02 6.59
C PRO A 5 12.14 10.27 6.18
N VAL A 6 11.01 10.95 6.32
CA VAL A 6 9.70 10.47 5.89
C VAL A 6 9.68 10.34 4.37
N GLN A 7 9.41 9.15 3.88
CA GLN A 7 9.19 8.87 2.46
C GLN A 7 7.70 8.87 2.14
N LEU A 8 6.88 8.43 3.10
CA LEU A 8 5.45 8.33 2.94
C LEU A 8 4.72 8.82 4.21
N LEU A 9 3.91 9.86 4.04
CA LEU A 9 3.01 10.36 5.06
C LEU A 9 1.57 9.96 4.71
N ILE A 10 0.91 9.19 5.57
CA ILE A 10 -0.45 8.73 5.37
C ILE A 10 -1.37 9.48 6.33
N PHE A 11 -2.29 10.25 5.78
CA PHE A 11 -3.40 10.80 6.55
C PHE A 11 -4.64 9.93 6.39
N GLN A 12 -5.24 9.56 7.51
CA GLN A 12 -6.54 8.92 7.58
C GLN A 12 -7.61 9.98 7.88
N PRO A 13 -8.12 10.69 6.85
CA PRO A 13 -8.93 11.89 7.05
C PRO A 13 -10.30 11.59 7.67
N THR A 14 -10.74 10.35 7.60
CA THR A 14 -11.97 9.84 8.23
C THR A 14 -11.89 8.32 8.36
N PRO A 15 -12.36 7.72 9.48
CA PRO A 15 -12.54 6.27 9.55
C PRO A 15 -13.72 5.79 8.69
N PHE A 16 -14.66 6.69 8.36
CA PHE A 16 -15.88 6.34 7.66
C PHE A 16 -15.60 5.84 6.24
N CYS A 17 -16.21 4.69 5.90
CA CYS A 17 -16.27 4.20 4.53
C CYS A 17 -17.73 3.97 4.11
N ASN A 18 -18.07 4.38 2.90
CA ASN A 18 -19.38 4.11 2.30
C ASN A 18 -19.54 2.64 1.86
N LEU A 19 -18.46 1.85 1.89
CA LEU A 19 -18.47 0.41 1.61
C LEU A 19 -18.22 -0.41 2.89
N ASN A 20 -18.59 -1.69 2.82
CA ASN A 20 -18.37 -2.71 3.85
C ASN A 20 -17.70 -3.94 3.23
N CYS A 21 -16.47 -3.76 2.75
CA CYS A 21 -15.70 -4.85 2.16
C CYS A 21 -15.42 -5.94 3.20
N THR A 22 -15.49 -7.21 2.78
CA THR A 22 -15.40 -8.36 3.69
C THR A 22 -14.02 -8.56 4.29
N TYR A 23 -12.96 -8.19 3.58
CA TYR A 23 -11.56 -8.33 3.97
C TYR A 23 -10.95 -7.04 4.56
N CYS A 24 -11.75 -6.02 4.84
CA CYS A 24 -11.22 -4.73 5.28
C CYS A 24 -10.61 -4.81 6.68
N TYR A 25 -9.37 -4.39 6.82
CA TYR A 25 -8.63 -4.38 8.07
C TYR A 25 -9.01 -3.24 9.03
N LEU A 26 -9.65 -2.17 8.51
CA LEU A 26 -9.94 -0.96 9.28
C LEU A 26 -11.01 -1.18 10.34
N PRO A 27 -10.76 -0.75 11.59
CA PRO A 27 -11.80 -0.63 12.61
C PRO A 27 -12.72 0.57 12.33
N ASP A 28 -13.83 0.65 13.05
CA ASP A 28 -14.69 1.85 13.19
C ASP A 28 -15.20 2.50 11.90
N ARG A 29 -15.33 1.73 10.82
CA ARG A 29 -15.76 2.23 9.48
C ARG A 29 -17.13 2.89 9.42
N LYS A 30 -17.85 3.00 10.55
CA LYS A 30 -19.12 3.76 10.67
C LYS A 30 -18.93 5.12 11.35
N ASP A 31 -17.75 5.37 11.91
CA ASP A 31 -17.44 6.65 12.54
C ASP A 31 -17.25 7.73 11.47
N LYS A 32 -18.09 8.77 11.52
CA LYS A 32 -18.15 9.85 10.53
C LYS A 32 -17.30 11.07 10.91
N ARG A 33 -16.43 10.96 11.90
CA ARG A 33 -15.52 12.06 12.19
C ARG A 33 -14.66 12.37 10.98
N VAL A 34 -14.36 13.64 10.81
CA VAL A 34 -13.47 14.15 9.77
C VAL A 34 -12.31 14.85 10.47
N MET A 35 -11.10 14.65 9.96
CA MET A 35 -9.87 15.24 10.51
C MET A 35 -9.97 16.77 10.53
N ASP A 36 -9.59 17.35 11.66
CA ASP A 36 -9.45 18.80 11.76
C ASP A 36 -8.21 19.26 10.99
N VAL A 37 -8.31 20.40 10.29
CA VAL A 37 -7.20 20.99 9.54
C VAL A 37 -5.98 21.27 10.43
N GLU A 38 -6.19 21.59 11.70
CA GLU A 38 -5.11 21.82 12.65
C GLU A 38 -4.31 20.55 12.98
N ILE A 39 -4.86 19.37 12.81
CA ILE A 39 -4.11 18.10 12.91
C ILE A 39 -3.11 18.00 11.74
N VAL A 40 -3.55 18.29 10.53
CA VAL A 40 -2.70 18.30 9.34
C VAL A 40 -1.59 19.34 9.48
N ARG A 41 -1.97 20.59 9.84
CA ARG A 41 -1.02 21.69 10.06
C ARG A 41 0.03 21.33 11.11
N THR A 42 -0.43 20.86 12.27
CA THR A 42 0.45 20.51 13.40
C THR A 42 1.40 19.37 13.05
N ALA A 43 0.88 18.35 12.37
CA ALA A 43 1.69 17.19 11.94
C ALA A 43 2.83 17.62 11.01
N VAL A 44 2.49 18.34 9.95
CA VAL A 44 3.48 18.80 8.95
C VAL A 44 4.46 19.80 9.56
N GLN A 45 3.99 20.70 10.45
CA GLN A 45 4.86 21.64 11.15
C GLN A 45 5.87 20.90 12.03
N LYS A 46 5.44 19.94 12.84
CA LYS A 46 6.35 19.15 13.69
C LYS A 46 7.34 18.34 12.88
N LEU A 47 6.89 17.68 11.80
CA LEU A 47 7.81 16.94 10.92
C LEU A 47 8.88 17.85 10.31
N LYS A 48 8.50 19.09 9.91
CA LYS A 48 9.43 20.09 9.39
C LYS A 48 10.41 20.56 10.48
N ASP A 49 9.91 20.96 11.65
CA ASP A 49 10.71 21.51 12.76
C ASP A 49 11.69 20.46 13.31
N GLU A 50 11.30 19.20 13.30
CA GLU A 50 12.12 18.06 13.71
C GLU A 50 13.05 17.56 12.60
N GLN A 51 13.06 18.21 11.43
CA GLN A 51 13.90 17.86 10.26
C GLN A 51 13.71 16.40 9.82
N LEU A 52 12.45 16.00 9.71
CA LEU A 52 12.06 14.65 9.28
C LEU A 52 11.54 14.59 7.84
N LEU A 53 11.47 15.73 7.13
CA LEU A 53 11.00 15.81 5.74
C LEU A 53 12.18 16.04 4.79
N GLU A 54 12.13 15.35 3.65
CA GLU A 54 12.99 15.62 2.48
C GLU A 54 12.12 15.88 1.25
N PRO A 55 12.60 16.67 0.26
CA PRO A 55 11.87 16.89 -1.00
C PRO A 55 11.52 15.58 -1.71
N GLY A 56 10.34 15.53 -2.31
CA GLY A 56 9.86 14.35 -3.05
C GLY A 56 9.12 13.31 -2.19
N PHE A 57 8.81 13.59 -0.91
CA PHE A 57 8.00 12.65 -0.12
C PHE A 57 6.55 12.61 -0.61
N GLY A 58 5.92 11.43 -0.46
CA GLY A 58 4.52 11.22 -0.82
C GLY A 58 3.57 11.48 0.35
N ILE A 59 2.41 12.09 0.06
CA ILE A 59 1.27 12.14 0.99
C ILE A 59 0.15 11.28 0.40
N ILE A 60 -0.28 10.25 1.14
CA ILE A 60 -1.44 9.43 0.76
C ILE A 60 -2.61 9.75 1.68
N TRP A 61 -3.73 10.12 1.09
CA TRP A 61 -5.02 10.23 1.74
C TRP A 61 -5.73 8.89 1.59
N HIS A 62 -5.79 8.14 2.67
CA HIS A 62 -6.20 6.75 2.68
C HIS A 62 -6.91 6.40 3.99
N ALA A 63 -7.46 5.20 4.05
CA ALA A 63 -8.28 4.64 5.12
C ALA A 63 -9.67 5.29 5.25
N GLY A 64 -10.67 4.46 5.59
CA GLY A 64 -12.05 4.78 5.30
C GLY A 64 -12.25 4.93 3.79
N GLU A 65 -12.97 5.97 3.40
CA GLU A 65 -13.04 6.37 1.99
C GLU A 65 -12.74 7.88 1.88
N PRO A 66 -11.61 8.27 1.28
CA PRO A 66 -11.24 9.68 1.18
C PRO A 66 -12.30 10.56 0.51
N THR A 67 -12.95 10.06 -0.53
CA THR A 67 -13.92 10.85 -1.32
C THR A 67 -15.27 11.11 -0.61
N VAL A 68 -15.50 10.57 0.59
CA VAL A 68 -16.65 10.98 1.42
C VAL A 68 -16.38 12.28 2.17
N VAL A 69 -15.13 12.68 2.32
CA VAL A 69 -14.74 13.98 2.86
C VAL A 69 -14.96 15.04 1.77
N ARG A 70 -15.46 16.21 2.13
CA ARG A 70 -15.76 17.26 1.16
C ARG A 70 -14.49 17.81 0.53
N ARG A 71 -14.55 18.20 -0.74
CA ARG A 71 -13.43 18.82 -1.48
C ARG A 71 -12.92 20.09 -0.82
N GLU A 72 -13.84 20.90 -0.27
CA GLU A 72 -13.51 22.13 0.45
C GLU A 72 -12.61 21.84 1.66
N GLN A 73 -12.83 20.70 2.34
CA GLN A 73 -11.97 20.28 3.46
C GLN A 73 -10.58 19.90 2.98
N TYR A 74 -10.45 19.24 1.83
CA TYR A 74 -9.13 18.96 1.23
C TYR A 74 -8.43 20.24 0.77
N ALA A 75 -9.16 21.22 0.23
CA ALA A 75 -8.58 22.50 -0.10
C ALA A 75 -7.98 23.21 1.14
N GLU A 76 -8.65 23.10 2.30
CA GLU A 76 -8.10 23.57 3.57
C GLU A 76 -6.85 22.78 4.00
N TYR A 77 -6.84 21.46 3.86
CA TYR A 77 -5.65 20.63 4.16
C TYR A 77 -4.47 21.02 3.28
N PHE A 78 -4.68 21.13 1.96
CA PHE A 78 -3.60 21.51 1.03
C PHE A 78 -3.11 22.93 1.27
N ALA A 79 -4.00 23.87 1.63
CA ALA A 79 -3.61 25.20 2.03
C ALA A 79 -2.75 25.17 3.32
N ALA A 80 -3.15 24.40 4.33
CA ALA A 80 -2.39 24.25 5.57
C ALA A 80 -0.99 23.64 5.34
N ILE A 81 -0.88 22.64 4.47
CA ILE A 81 0.40 22.03 4.08
C ILE A 81 1.28 23.08 3.37
N ARG A 82 0.74 23.80 2.41
CA ARG A 82 1.46 24.81 1.66
C ARG A 82 1.88 25.98 2.53
N ASP A 83 1.05 26.43 3.47
CA ASP A 83 1.40 27.49 4.44
C ASP A 83 2.63 27.10 5.29
N VAL A 84 2.75 25.82 5.65
CA VAL A 84 3.87 25.30 6.44
C VAL A 84 5.11 25.07 5.59
N LEU A 85 4.95 24.40 4.45
CA LEU A 85 6.07 23.91 3.64
C LEU A 85 6.52 24.88 2.54
N GLY A 86 5.66 25.82 2.11
CA GLY A 86 5.95 26.68 0.96
C GLY A 86 5.99 25.85 -0.33
N ASP A 87 7.04 26.09 -1.14
CA ASP A 87 7.26 25.39 -2.41
C ASP A 87 7.98 24.04 -2.27
N PHE A 88 7.79 23.37 -1.14
CA PHE A 88 8.38 22.07 -0.88
C PHE A 88 7.80 21.02 -1.84
N GLU A 89 8.67 20.28 -2.53
CA GLU A 89 8.26 19.25 -3.47
C GLU A 89 7.61 18.07 -2.75
N LEU A 90 6.37 17.77 -3.09
CA LEU A 90 5.61 16.63 -2.58
C LEU A 90 4.59 16.15 -3.61
N VAL A 91 4.16 14.90 -3.50
CA VAL A 91 3.11 14.31 -4.35
C VAL A 91 1.93 13.91 -3.50
N ASN A 92 0.72 14.39 -3.85
CA ASN A 92 -0.51 13.95 -3.21
C ASN A 92 -1.13 12.76 -3.94
N HIS A 93 -1.56 11.76 -3.18
CA HIS A 93 -2.23 10.58 -3.71
C HIS A 93 -3.56 10.34 -3.00
N PHE A 94 -4.57 9.95 -3.76
CA PHE A 94 -5.81 9.38 -3.22
C PHE A 94 -5.85 7.89 -3.52
N GLN A 95 -6.05 7.07 -2.46
CA GLN A 95 -6.41 5.67 -2.63
C GLN A 95 -7.90 5.52 -2.30
N THR A 96 -8.73 5.36 -3.31
CA THR A 96 -10.19 5.41 -3.21
C THR A 96 -10.86 4.14 -3.75
N ASN A 97 -12.09 3.86 -3.29
CA ASN A 97 -12.93 2.82 -3.90
C ASN A 97 -13.60 3.29 -5.21
N GLY A 98 -13.40 4.52 -5.62
CA GLY A 98 -13.85 5.08 -6.89
C GLY A 98 -15.36 5.39 -6.98
N THR A 99 -16.18 4.91 -6.03
CA THR A 99 -17.67 4.96 -6.17
C THR A 99 -18.29 6.34 -6.11
N LEU A 100 -17.54 7.36 -5.68
CA LEU A 100 -18.00 8.74 -5.51
C LEU A 100 -17.28 9.72 -6.44
N ILE A 101 -16.43 9.25 -7.34
CA ILE A 101 -15.73 10.11 -8.30
C ILE A 101 -16.72 10.60 -9.36
N ASP A 102 -17.04 11.89 -9.30
CA ASP A 102 -17.87 12.63 -10.24
C ASP A 102 -17.04 13.68 -11.01
N ASP A 103 -17.67 14.43 -11.93
CA ASP A 103 -16.98 15.49 -12.69
C ASP A 103 -16.30 16.53 -11.77
N ARG A 104 -16.93 16.87 -10.64
CA ARG A 104 -16.35 17.84 -9.69
C ARG A 104 -15.16 17.29 -8.93
N TRP A 105 -15.13 15.99 -8.65
CA TRP A 105 -13.94 15.34 -8.11
C TRP A 105 -12.81 15.33 -9.15
N CYS A 106 -13.13 15.06 -10.41
CA CYS A 106 -12.13 15.10 -11.48
C CYS A 106 -11.54 16.50 -11.68
N GLU A 107 -12.36 17.55 -11.62
CA GLU A 107 -11.89 18.94 -11.65
C GLU A 107 -10.93 19.25 -10.50
N PHE A 108 -11.30 18.85 -9.28
CA PHE A 108 -10.49 19.03 -8.08
C PHE A 108 -9.16 18.25 -8.14
N ILE A 109 -9.18 17.00 -8.60
CA ILE A 109 -7.98 16.16 -8.78
C ILE A 109 -7.00 16.83 -9.74
N LYS A 110 -7.49 17.37 -10.86
CA LYS A 110 -6.65 18.10 -11.83
C LYS A 110 -6.11 19.41 -11.29
N GLU A 111 -6.95 20.19 -10.58
CA GLU A 111 -6.54 21.47 -9.99
C GLU A 111 -5.39 21.32 -8.99
N HIS A 112 -5.39 20.21 -8.26
CA HIS A 112 -4.41 19.95 -7.20
C HIS A 112 -3.35 18.90 -7.55
N ASP A 113 -3.28 18.46 -8.80
CA ASP A 113 -2.32 17.46 -9.31
C ASP A 113 -2.26 16.21 -8.41
N ILE A 114 -3.41 15.58 -8.19
CA ILE A 114 -3.53 14.44 -7.29
C ILE A 114 -3.42 13.14 -8.10
N ALA A 115 -2.47 12.29 -7.75
CA ALA A 115 -2.39 10.94 -8.28
C ALA A 115 -3.51 10.05 -7.70
N VAL A 116 -4.13 9.21 -8.53
CA VAL A 116 -5.32 8.44 -8.16
C VAL A 116 -5.07 6.94 -8.24
N GLY A 117 -5.27 6.26 -7.11
CA GLY A 117 -5.39 4.81 -7.04
C GLY A 117 -6.84 4.40 -6.86
N VAL A 118 -7.34 3.51 -7.72
CA VAL A 118 -8.71 2.97 -7.62
C VAL A 118 -8.67 1.53 -7.16
N SER A 119 -9.42 1.24 -6.11
CA SER A 119 -9.55 -0.11 -5.56
C SER A 119 -10.63 -0.89 -6.31
N ILE A 120 -10.22 -1.89 -7.13
CA ILE A 120 -11.11 -2.72 -7.93
C ILE A 120 -10.53 -4.13 -8.08
N ASP A 121 -11.30 -5.18 -7.75
CA ASP A 121 -10.76 -6.55 -7.62
C ASP A 121 -10.90 -7.41 -8.87
N GLY A 122 -11.64 -6.96 -9.88
CA GLY A 122 -11.91 -7.72 -11.11
C GLY A 122 -13.35 -7.62 -11.57
N PRO A 123 -13.85 -8.56 -12.39
CA PRO A 123 -15.24 -8.62 -12.85
C PRO A 123 -16.24 -8.75 -11.68
N ASP A 124 -17.52 -8.60 -11.96
CA ASP A 124 -18.62 -8.54 -10.99
C ASP A 124 -18.66 -9.75 -10.05
N PHE A 125 -18.46 -10.95 -10.56
CA PHE A 125 -18.48 -12.18 -9.77
C PHE A 125 -17.31 -12.29 -8.78
N ILE A 126 -16.28 -11.45 -8.90
CA ILE A 126 -15.15 -11.30 -7.96
C ILE A 126 -15.36 -10.03 -7.12
N HIS A 127 -15.43 -8.87 -7.75
CA HIS A 127 -15.50 -7.58 -7.06
C HIS A 127 -16.69 -7.49 -6.10
N ASP A 128 -17.90 -7.80 -6.59
CA ASP A 128 -19.14 -7.68 -5.81
C ASP A 128 -19.29 -8.77 -4.74
N ARG A 129 -18.42 -9.77 -4.76
CA ARG A 129 -18.37 -10.78 -3.68
C ARG A 129 -17.80 -10.21 -2.39
N SER A 130 -16.85 -9.29 -2.49
CA SER A 130 -16.14 -8.72 -1.36
C SER A 130 -16.42 -7.23 -1.16
N ARG A 131 -16.43 -6.42 -2.22
CA ARG A 131 -16.66 -4.96 -2.12
C ARG A 131 -18.15 -4.65 -2.18
N LYS A 132 -18.76 -4.64 -1.01
CA LYS A 132 -20.20 -4.42 -0.86
C LYS A 132 -20.50 -3.10 -0.18
N SER A 133 -21.68 -2.54 -0.51
CA SER A 133 -22.28 -1.47 0.29
C SER A 133 -22.72 -2.01 1.66
N TRP A 134 -23.02 -1.11 2.60
CA TRP A 134 -23.59 -1.48 3.90
C TRP A 134 -24.96 -2.20 3.80
N SER A 135 -25.65 -2.10 2.67
CA SER A 135 -26.87 -2.85 2.39
C SER A 135 -26.62 -4.23 1.76
N GLY A 136 -25.34 -4.65 1.62
CA GLY A 136 -24.95 -5.94 1.04
C GLY A 136 -24.98 -6.01 -0.48
N ARG A 137 -25.26 -4.89 -1.19
CA ARG A 137 -25.26 -4.83 -2.66
C ARG A 137 -23.84 -4.66 -3.19
N GLY A 138 -23.55 -5.25 -4.35
CA GLY A 138 -22.32 -5.03 -5.10
C GLY A 138 -22.10 -3.55 -5.46
N THR A 139 -20.91 -3.20 -5.80
CA THR A 139 -20.48 -1.80 -6.00
C THR A 139 -19.70 -1.57 -7.28
N LEU A 140 -19.48 -2.61 -8.09
CA LEU A 140 -18.68 -2.54 -9.33
C LEU A 140 -19.20 -1.45 -10.28
N ASP A 141 -20.51 -1.41 -10.54
CA ASP A 141 -21.11 -0.40 -11.46
C ASP A 141 -20.75 1.03 -11.08
N LYS A 142 -20.70 1.32 -9.75
CA LYS A 142 -20.35 2.65 -9.26
C LYS A 142 -18.86 2.94 -9.41
N THR A 143 -18.01 1.94 -9.14
CA THR A 143 -16.58 2.06 -9.33
C THR A 143 -16.23 2.27 -10.81
N LEU A 144 -16.88 1.53 -11.72
CA LEU A 144 -16.73 1.70 -13.16
C LEU A 144 -17.16 3.11 -13.61
N HIS A 145 -18.27 3.62 -13.09
CA HIS A 145 -18.71 4.99 -13.38
C HIS A 145 -17.67 6.04 -12.93
N GLY A 146 -17.04 5.85 -11.76
CA GLY A 146 -15.93 6.70 -11.32
C GLY A 146 -14.72 6.63 -12.25
N ILE A 147 -14.34 5.43 -12.70
CA ILE A 147 -13.27 5.23 -13.68
C ILE A 147 -13.59 5.90 -15.02
N GLU A 148 -14.84 5.79 -15.50
CA GLU A 148 -15.30 6.49 -16.71
C GLU A 148 -15.14 8.00 -16.59
N ASN A 149 -15.46 8.58 -15.41
CA ASN A 149 -15.25 10.00 -15.16
C ASN A 149 -13.75 10.38 -15.19
N LEU A 150 -12.87 9.59 -14.57
CA LEU A 150 -11.42 9.80 -14.65
C LEU A 150 -10.95 9.83 -16.11
N LYS A 151 -11.34 8.82 -16.90
CA LYS A 151 -10.99 8.71 -18.32
C LYS A 151 -11.54 9.89 -19.15
N LYS A 152 -12.80 10.27 -18.92
CA LYS A 152 -13.43 11.44 -19.57
C LYS A 152 -12.65 12.72 -19.34
N HIS A 153 -12.06 12.89 -18.16
CA HIS A 153 -11.24 14.06 -17.80
C HIS A 153 -9.76 13.92 -18.13
N GLY A 154 -9.32 12.78 -18.72
CA GLY A 154 -7.92 12.52 -19.06
C GLY A 154 -7.03 12.38 -17.82
N ILE A 155 -7.58 11.85 -16.73
CA ILE A 155 -6.84 11.60 -15.50
C ILE A 155 -6.33 10.15 -15.53
N GLU A 156 -5.02 10.01 -15.44
CA GLU A 156 -4.39 8.70 -15.28
C GLU A 156 -4.67 8.13 -13.89
N PHE A 157 -4.80 6.82 -13.79
CA PHE A 157 -5.02 6.12 -12.53
C PHE A 157 -4.33 4.76 -12.53
N HIS A 158 -3.95 4.30 -11.36
CA HIS A 158 -3.56 2.92 -11.14
C HIS A 158 -4.68 2.15 -10.43
N THR A 159 -4.63 0.81 -10.50
CA THR A 159 -5.58 -0.03 -9.76
C THR A 159 -4.88 -0.80 -8.65
N ILE A 160 -5.61 -1.04 -7.55
CA ILE A 160 -5.24 -2.00 -6.52
C ILE A 160 -6.37 -3.01 -6.36
N SER A 161 -6.02 -4.29 -6.57
CA SER A 161 -6.94 -5.43 -6.46
C SER A 161 -6.55 -6.30 -5.27
N VAL A 162 -7.52 -6.72 -4.47
CA VAL A 162 -7.30 -7.71 -3.42
C VAL A 162 -7.62 -9.09 -3.96
N ILE A 163 -6.62 -9.97 -3.94
CA ILE A 163 -6.72 -11.37 -4.34
C ILE A 163 -7.20 -12.18 -3.14
N GLY A 164 -8.37 -12.78 -3.26
CA GLY A 164 -8.94 -13.73 -2.32
C GLY A 164 -9.29 -15.05 -3.02
N GLU A 165 -9.94 -15.97 -2.32
CA GLU A 165 -10.34 -17.28 -2.90
C GLU A 165 -11.15 -17.14 -4.19
N ALA A 166 -11.97 -16.10 -4.30
CA ALA A 166 -12.80 -15.85 -5.48
C ALA A 166 -12.01 -15.55 -6.75
N SER A 167 -10.79 -15.04 -6.62
CA SER A 167 -9.91 -14.72 -7.74
C SER A 167 -9.11 -15.95 -8.23
N LEU A 168 -8.91 -16.94 -7.36
CA LEU A 168 -8.08 -18.10 -7.69
C LEU A 168 -8.72 -18.96 -8.78
N GLY A 169 -7.97 -19.20 -9.88
CA GLY A 169 -8.43 -19.86 -11.07
C GLY A 169 -9.13 -18.96 -12.10
N HIS A 170 -9.07 -17.63 -11.88
CA HIS A 170 -9.65 -16.61 -12.76
C HIS A 170 -8.63 -15.52 -13.14
N ALA A 171 -7.33 -15.85 -13.16
CA ALA A 171 -6.28 -14.88 -13.46
C ALA A 171 -6.48 -14.16 -14.80
N LYS A 172 -6.90 -14.93 -15.82
CA LYS A 172 -7.17 -14.37 -17.16
C LYS A 172 -8.33 -13.40 -17.16
N GLU A 173 -9.46 -13.76 -16.54
CA GLU A 173 -10.64 -12.89 -16.48
C GLU A 173 -10.35 -11.61 -15.68
N VAL A 174 -9.58 -11.72 -14.59
CA VAL A 174 -9.12 -10.56 -13.79
C VAL A 174 -8.21 -9.65 -14.62
N TYR A 175 -7.19 -10.23 -15.26
CA TYR A 175 -6.24 -9.48 -16.07
C TYR A 175 -6.90 -8.76 -17.24
N ASP A 176 -7.66 -9.49 -18.06
CA ASP A 176 -8.34 -8.92 -19.24
C ASP A 176 -9.30 -7.79 -18.83
N PHE A 177 -10.04 -8.00 -17.75
CA PHE A 177 -10.95 -6.98 -17.22
C PHE A 177 -10.19 -5.72 -16.78
N LEU A 178 -9.15 -5.84 -15.94
CA LEU A 178 -8.41 -4.70 -15.43
C LEU A 178 -7.69 -3.94 -16.55
N VAL A 179 -7.06 -4.65 -17.49
CA VAL A 179 -6.40 -4.03 -18.65
C VAL A 179 -7.40 -3.26 -19.51
N SER A 180 -8.63 -3.78 -19.68
CA SER A 180 -9.68 -3.10 -20.47
C SER A 180 -10.08 -1.74 -19.92
N LEU A 181 -9.86 -1.49 -18.61
CA LEU A 181 -10.13 -0.21 -17.97
C LEU A 181 -9.11 0.87 -18.34
N GLY A 182 -7.91 0.48 -18.77
CA GLY A 182 -6.83 1.37 -19.19
C GLY A 182 -6.09 2.05 -18.03
N PRO A 183 -5.75 1.37 -16.93
CA PRO A 183 -4.90 1.92 -15.87
C PRO A 183 -3.45 2.00 -16.35
N VAL A 184 -2.67 2.88 -15.72
CA VAL A 184 -1.22 2.99 -15.98
C VAL A 184 -0.39 1.96 -15.22
N LEU A 185 -0.93 1.36 -14.16
CA LEU A 185 -0.28 0.33 -13.33
C LEU A 185 -1.33 -0.56 -12.69
N LEU A 186 -1.07 -1.86 -12.64
CA LEU A 186 -1.84 -2.84 -11.88
C LEU A 186 -1.11 -3.19 -10.58
N GLY A 187 -1.80 -3.15 -9.45
CA GLY A 187 -1.31 -3.63 -8.16
C GLY A 187 -2.19 -4.76 -7.62
N PHE A 188 -1.58 -5.78 -7.07
CA PHE A 188 -2.27 -6.93 -6.49
C PHE A 188 -1.84 -7.17 -5.05
N ASN A 189 -2.74 -6.97 -4.10
CA ASN A 189 -2.53 -7.38 -2.72
C ASN A 189 -3.20 -8.73 -2.49
N VAL A 190 -2.56 -9.63 -1.78
CA VAL A 190 -3.26 -10.84 -1.28
C VAL A 190 -4.15 -10.47 -0.11
N GLU A 191 -5.23 -11.22 0.12
CA GLU A 191 -6.08 -11.03 1.31
C GLU A 191 -5.30 -11.39 2.57
N GLU A 192 -5.13 -10.43 3.46
CA GLU A 192 -4.26 -10.49 4.64
C GLU A 192 -5.05 -10.69 5.93
N GLU A 193 -4.40 -11.31 6.92
CA GLU A 193 -4.85 -11.27 8.32
C GLU A 193 -4.26 -10.03 8.97
N GLU A 194 -5.03 -8.96 9.01
CA GLU A 194 -4.58 -7.67 9.53
C GLU A 194 -5.71 -6.90 10.22
N GLY A 195 -5.36 -6.13 11.22
CA GLY A 195 -6.31 -5.27 11.91
C GLY A 195 -7.51 -6.05 12.45
N VAL A 196 -8.71 -5.66 12.02
CA VAL A 196 -9.94 -6.37 12.41
C VAL A 196 -10.26 -7.56 11.50
N ASN A 197 -9.56 -7.73 10.37
CA ASN A 197 -9.67 -8.90 9.52
C ASN A 197 -8.77 -10.02 10.05
N GLN A 198 -9.33 -10.91 10.87
CA GLN A 198 -8.59 -11.97 11.59
C GLN A 198 -8.46 -13.26 10.80
N THR A 199 -8.92 -13.32 9.57
CA THR A 199 -8.87 -14.53 8.75
C THR A 199 -8.62 -14.17 7.29
N SER A 200 -7.90 -15.03 6.57
CA SER A 200 -7.76 -14.91 5.12
C SER A 200 -8.33 -16.13 4.43
N SER A 201 -9.04 -15.91 3.34
CA SER A 201 -9.54 -16.99 2.47
C SER A 201 -8.40 -17.73 1.75
N LEU A 202 -7.17 -17.22 1.83
CA LEU A 202 -5.98 -17.78 1.21
C LEU A 202 -5.15 -18.67 2.16
N THR A 203 -5.63 -18.92 3.37
CA THR A 203 -4.99 -19.86 4.30
C THR A 203 -4.87 -21.24 3.66
N ASP A 204 -3.67 -21.84 3.72
CA ASP A 204 -3.32 -23.13 3.11
C ASP A 204 -3.57 -23.22 1.57
N ARG A 205 -3.48 -22.09 0.86
CA ARG A 205 -3.72 -22.01 -0.59
C ARG A 205 -2.54 -21.42 -1.36
N SER A 206 -1.34 -21.45 -0.83
CA SER A 206 -0.16 -20.84 -1.49
C SER A 206 0.09 -21.42 -2.89
N ASP A 207 -0.10 -22.72 -3.11
CA ASP A 207 0.02 -23.33 -4.43
C ASP A 207 -0.95 -22.72 -5.46
N ARG A 208 -2.18 -22.44 -5.05
CA ARG A 208 -3.18 -21.81 -5.93
C ARG A 208 -2.88 -20.32 -6.16
N VAL A 209 -2.32 -19.64 -5.14
CA VAL A 209 -1.84 -18.26 -5.28
C VAL A 209 -0.66 -18.22 -6.24
N GLU A 210 0.27 -19.18 -6.15
CA GLU A 210 1.39 -19.29 -7.09
C GLU A 210 0.90 -19.53 -8.52
N GLN A 211 -0.07 -20.43 -8.72
CA GLN A 211 -0.68 -20.64 -10.02
C GLN A 211 -1.32 -19.36 -10.57
N PHE A 212 -2.06 -18.60 -9.74
CA PHE A 212 -2.68 -17.34 -10.13
C PHE A 212 -1.63 -16.31 -10.58
N PHE A 213 -0.55 -16.11 -9.80
CA PHE A 213 0.51 -15.16 -10.15
C PHE A 213 1.33 -15.63 -11.36
N GLN A 214 1.56 -16.95 -11.54
CA GLN A 214 2.23 -17.46 -12.72
C GLN A 214 1.41 -17.18 -13.99
N GLU A 215 0.11 -17.46 -13.96
CA GLU A 215 -0.80 -17.19 -15.08
C GLU A 215 -0.88 -15.69 -15.40
N LEU A 216 -0.95 -14.85 -14.35
CA LEU A 216 -0.93 -13.40 -14.46
C LEU A 216 0.38 -12.88 -15.08
N TYR A 217 1.52 -13.45 -14.68
CA TYR A 217 2.83 -13.13 -15.24
C TYR A 217 2.91 -13.48 -16.72
N ASP A 218 2.45 -14.67 -17.09
CA ASP A 218 2.48 -15.15 -18.48
C ASP A 218 1.62 -14.24 -19.38
N LEU A 219 0.42 -13.85 -18.93
CA LEU A 219 -0.46 -12.91 -19.63
C LEU A 219 0.17 -11.52 -19.78
N ALA A 220 0.74 -10.98 -18.70
CA ALA A 220 1.43 -9.70 -18.73
C ALA A 220 2.63 -9.74 -19.69
N ARG A 221 3.39 -10.84 -19.69
CA ARG A 221 4.52 -11.04 -20.57
C ARG A 221 4.10 -11.11 -22.05
N GLU A 222 3.02 -11.80 -22.35
CA GLU A 222 2.43 -11.85 -23.71
C GLU A 222 2.01 -10.45 -24.19
N ASN A 223 1.48 -9.63 -23.29
CA ASN A 223 1.08 -8.25 -23.54
C ASN A 223 2.25 -7.23 -23.46
N GLY A 224 3.49 -7.69 -23.26
CA GLY A 224 4.67 -6.84 -23.18
C GLY A 224 4.75 -6.00 -21.90
N PHE A 225 4.11 -6.43 -20.80
CA PHE A 225 3.99 -5.74 -19.53
C PHE A 225 3.40 -4.31 -19.66
N ASP A 226 2.37 -4.15 -20.47
CA ASP A 226 1.67 -2.89 -20.66
C ASP A 226 0.14 -3.08 -20.46
N PRO A 227 -0.43 -2.64 -19.32
CA PRO A 227 0.25 -1.97 -18.19
C PRO A 227 1.15 -2.91 -17.37
N PRO A 228 2.17 -2.38 -16.68
CA PRO A 228 3.00 -3.16 -15.78
C PRO A 228 2.22 -3.61 -14.54
N ILE A 229 2.78 -4.62 -13.88
CA ILE A 229 2.25 -5.18 -12.63
C ILE A 229 3.26 -4.90 -11.52
N ARG A 230 2.85 -4.13 -10.51
CA ARG A 230 3.68 -3.63 -9.40
C ARG A 230 4.50 -4.74 -8.73
N GLU A 231 3.92 -5.90 -8.48
CA GLU A 231 4.55 -7.02 -7.77
C GLU A 231 5.73 -7.57 -8.54
N PHE A 232 5.59 -7.68 -9.85
CA PHE A 232 6.66 -8.17 -10.73
C PHE A 232 7.73 -7.10 -10.98
N GLU A 233 7.33 -5.83 -11.09
CA GLU A 233 8.25 -4.69 -11.15
C GLU A 233 9.14 -4.63 -9.90
N ASN A 234 8.52 -4.71 -8.73
CA ASN A 234 9.23 -4.68 -7.45
C ASN A 234 10.18 -5.89 -7.31
N ALA A 235 9.72 -7.09 -7.68
CA ALA A 235 10.56 -8.29 -7.64
C ALA A 235 11.77 -8.16 -8.58
N CYS A 236 11.55 -7.71 -9.82
CA CYS A 236 12.61 -7.52 -10.80
C CYS A 236 13.61 -6.44 -10.35
N GLY A 237 13.11 -5.31 -9.84
CA GLY A 237 13.93 -4.23 -9.31
C GLY A 237 14.80 -4.70 -8.14
N SER A 238 14.24 -5.42 -7.18
CA SER A 238 14.96 -5.94 -6.02
C SER A 238 16.03 -6.97 -6.39
N ILE A 239 15.71 -7.91 -7.30
CA ILE A 239 16.66 -8.92 -7.78
C ILE A 239 17.85 -8.25 -8.49
N THR A 240 17.59 -7.25 -9.33
CA THR A 240 18.62 -6.60 -10.14
C THR A 240 19.43 -5.55 -9.39
N ALA A 241 18.87 -4.93 -8.35
CA ALA A 241 19.61 -3.99 -7.49
C ALA A 241 20.63 -4.68 -6.57
N GLY A 242 20.49 -5.97 -6.31
CA GLY A 242 21.45 -6.79 -5.59
C GLY A 242 21.53 -6.58 -4.07
N HIS A 243 20.78 -5.63 -3.48
CA HIS A 243 20.67 -5.44 -2.03
C HIS A 243 19.41 -4.64 -1.70
N SER A 244 18.59 -5.17 -0.84
CA SER A 244 17.27 -4.59 -0.52
C SER A 244 17.07 -4.20 0.94
N SER A 245 18.09 -4.32 1.82
CA SER A 245 17.89 -3.91 3.22
C SER A 245 17.38 -2.47 3.33
N ASP A 246 17.84 -1.57 2.46
CA ASP A 246 17.40 -0.18 2.43
C ASP A 246 16.06 0.04 1.71
N SER A 247 15.56 -0.94 0.98
CA SER A 247 14.29 -0.82 0.24
C SER A 247 13.05 -1.11 1.09
N ASN A 248 13.20 -1.83 2.23
CA ASN A 248 12.08 -2.11 3.12
C ASN A 248 11.78 -0.93 4.03
N GLN A 249 10.85 -0.07 3.60
CA GLN A 249 10.46 1.13 4.35
C GLN A 249 9.75 0.80 5.68
N GLN A 250 9.20 -0.41 5.82
CA GLN A 250 8.37 -0.80 6.97
C GLN A 250 9.18 -1.19 8.21
N ILE A 251 10.50 -1.27 8.14
CA ILE A 251 11.36 -1.61 9.29
C ILE A 251 12.12 -0.40 9.86
N TYR A 252 12.07 0.74 9.17
CA TYR A 252 12.75 1.96 9.59
C TYR A 252 11.78 2.96 10.22
N PRO A 253 12.15 3.55 11.37
CA PRO A 253 11.33 4.58 12.01
C PRO A 253 11.05 5.73 11.06
N TYR A 254 9.79 6.11 10.97
CA TYR A 254 9.29 7.27 10.22
C TYR A 254 9.46 7.27 8.71
N ARG A 255 10.05 6.27 8.08
CA ARG A 255 9.94 6.16 6.62
C ARG A 255 8.49 6.14 6.16
N ILE A 256 7.63 5.48 6.94
CA ILE A 256 6.16 5.58 6.82
C ILE A 256 5.63 6.15 8.11
N VAL A 257 4.85 7.23 8.02
CA VAL A 257 4.11 7.83 9.14
C VAL A 257 2.64 7.80 8.81
N THR A 258 1.81 7.29 9.73
CA THR A 258 0.36 7.29 9.57
C THR A 258 -0.28 8.08 10.71
N ILE A 259 -1.22 8.98 10.37
CA ILE A 259 -1.89 9.89 11.30
C ILE A 259 -3.40 9.70 11.20
N SER A 260 -4.04 9.43 12.34
CA SER A 260 -5.48 9.24 12.47
C SER A 260 -6.27 10.54 12.49
N VAL A 261 -7.59 10.42 12.38
CA VAL A 261 -8.57 11.52 12.45
C VAL A 261 -8.47 12.37 13.71
N ASP A 262 -7.95 11.84 14.81
CA ASP A 262 -7.78 12.54 16.11
C ASP A 262 -6.33 12.93 16.43
N GLY A 263 -5.41 12.67 15.48
CA GLY A 263 -4.01 13.06 15.55
C GLY A 263 -3.10 12.02 16.20
N ALA A 264 -3.60 10.85 16.59
CA ALA A 264 -2.73 9.73 16.98
C ALA A 264 -1.88 9.30 15.79
N PHE A 265 -0.64 8.90 16.03
CA PHE A 265 0.27 8.49 14.96
C PHE A 265 1.01 7.19 15.29
N THR A 266 1.35 6.51 14.22
CA THR A 266 2.21 5.31 14.24
C THR A 266 3.25 5.38 13.13
N THR A 267 4.19 4.45 13.14
CA THR A 267 5.20 4.25 12.11
C THR A 267 5.19 2.78 11.64
N PHE A 268 5.97 2.46 10.63
CA PHE A 268 6.14 1.17 9.99
C PHE A 268 5.00 0.79 9.04
N SER A 269 3.73 0.84 9.48
CA SER A 269 2.60 0.37 8.67
C SER A 269 1.29 1.03 9.11
N PRO A 270 0.40 1.42 8.17
CA PRO A 270 -0.89 2.03 8.50
C PRO A 270 -1.86 1.09 9.23
N GLU A 271 -1.72 -0.22 9.08
CA GLU A 271 -2.55 -1.25 9.68
C GLU A 271 -2.39 -1.33 11.21
N LEU A 272 -1.29 -0.76 11.74
CA LEU A 272 -1.06 -0.71 13.20
C LEU A 272 -1.90 0.36 13.89
N LEU A 273 -2.35 1.39 13.15
CA LEU A 273 -3.08 2.52 13.73
C LEU A 273 -4.50 2.10 14.17
N GLY A 274 -4.89 2.45 15.41
CA GLY A 274 -6.17 2.07 16.00
C GLY A 274 -6.23 0.62 16.49
N MET A 275 -5.12 -0.09 16.44
CA MET A 275 -5.03 -1.48 16.87
C MET A 275 -4.31 -1.62 18.21
N SER A 276 -4.46 -2.77 18.82
CA SER A 276 -3.77 -3.11 20.08
C SER A 276 -3.24 -4.53 20.07
N ALA A 277 -2.15 -4.73 20.79
CA ALA A 277 -1.58 -6.06 20.98
C ALA A 277 -1.24 -6.28 22.45
N LYS A 278 -1.37 -7.53 22.93
CA LYS A 278 -1.19 -7.87 24.35
C LYS A 278 0.16 -7.39 24.90
N ALA A 279 1.22 -7.43 24.10
CA ALA A 279 2.57 -7.07 24.52
C ALA A 279 2.80 -5.56 24.63
N TYR A 280 2.04 -4.73 23.87
CA TYR A 280 2.34 -3.30 23.71
C TYR A 280 1.17 -2.39 24.10
N GLY A 281 -0.03 -2.92 24.33
CA GLY A 281 -1.26 -2.13 24.43
C GLY A 281 -1.68 -1.56 23.07
N GLY A 282 -2.08 -0.29 22.99
CA GLY A 282 -2.33 0.40 21.72
C GLY A 282 -1.04 0.51 20.90
N LEU A 283 -1.14 0.37 19.58
CA LEU A 283 0.03 0.39 18.68
C LEU A 283 0.37 1.79 18.15
N GLU A 284 -0.41 2.80 18.52
CA GLU A 284 -0.05 4.20 18.36
C GLU A 284 1.16 4.53 19.22
N ILE A 285 2.10 5.30 18.71
CA ILE A 285 3.32 5.67 19.42
C ILE A 285 3.29 7.09 19.98
N GLY A 286 2.31 7.91 19.57
CA GLY A 286 2.10 9.27 20.06
C GLY A 286 0.87 9.93 19.44
N ASN A 287 0.67 11.22 19.77
CA ASN A 287 -0.37 12.07 19.20
C ASN A 287 0.24 13.42 18.81
N VAL A 288 -0.02 13.89 17.59
CA VAL A 288 0.56 15.16 17.09
C VAL A 288 0.18 16.39 17.94
N LYS A 289 -0.89 16.32 18.72
CA LYS A 289 -1.33 17.42 19.61
C LYS A 289 -0.44 17.55 20.84
N THR A 290 0.08 16.44 21.36
CA THR A 290 0.77 16.40 22.67
C THR A 290 2.24 16.00 22.57
N ASP A 291 2.60 15.18 21.57
CA ASP A 291 3.91 14.55 21.50
C ASP A 291 4.74 15.09 20.34
N SER A 292 6.07 15.03 20.48
CA SER A 292 6.99 15.20 19.36
C SER A 292 7.27 13.84 18.69
N PHE A 293 7.58 13.83 17.41
CA PHE A 293 7.94 12.59 16.72
C PHE A 293 9.22 11.98 17.31
N ARG A 294 10.27 12.81 17.53
CA ARG A 294 11.52 12.31 18.13
C ARG A 294 11.32 11.81 19.55
N GLY A 295 10.52 12.52 20.37
CA GLY A 295 10.21 12.10 21.75
C GLY A 295 9.43 10.79 21.82
N ALA A 296 8.56 10.52 20.85
CA ALA A 296 7.81 9.26 20.77
C ALA A 296 8.74 8.04 20.64
N LEU A 297 9.88 8.19 19.95
CA LEU A 297 10.88 7.12 19.79
C LEU A 297 11.65 6.78 21.09
N GLU A 298 11.62 7.67 22.07
CA GLU A 298 12.31 7.49 23.35
C GLU A 298 11.44 6.76 24.37
N THR A 299 10.15 6.54 24.07
CA THR A 299 9.24 5.87 24.98
C THR A 299 9.58 4.39 25.16
N PRO A 300 9.44 3.83 26.38
CA PRO A 300 9.71 2.39 26.62
C PRO A 300 8.89 1.49 25.71
N LYS A 301 7.63 1.86 25.41
CA LYS A 301 6.76 1.11 24.49
C LYS A 301 7.35 1.06 23.09
N TYR A 302 7.75 2.19 22.54
CA TYR A 302 8.34 2.23 21.21
C TYR A 302 9.64 1.44 21.17
N GLN A 303 10.53 1.61 22.15
CA GLN A 303 11.80 0.89 22.22
C GLN A 303 11.62 -0.63 22.25
N GLN A 304 10.60 -1.10 22.96
CA GLN A 304 10.24 -2.53 22.97
C GLN A 304 9.75 -2.97 21.57
N MET A 305 8.79 -2.25 20.98
CA MET A 305 8.27 -2.57 19.64
C MET A 305 9.40 -2.61 18.60
N PHE A 306 10.26 -1.60 18.61
CA PHE A 306 11.39 -1.49 17.70
C PHE A 306 12.41 -2.62 17.89
N GLY A 307 12.72 -2.96 19.14
CA GLY A 307 13.59 -4.09 19.47
C GLY A 307 13.05 -5.43 18.94
N ASP A 308 11.74 -5.67 19.10
CA ASP A 308 11.09 -6.90 18.64
C ASP A 308 10.99 -6.94 17.09
N ILE A 309 10.75 -5.80 16.43
CA ILE A 309 10.80 -5.70 14.96
C ILE A 309 12.21 -6.06 14.45
N HIS A 310 13.25 -5.48 15.04
CA HIS A 310 14.62 -5.77 14.64
C HIS A 310 15.05 -7.21 14.95
N ALA A 311 14.57 -7.81 16.04
CA ALA A 311 14.77 -9.23 16.31
C ALA A 311 14.13 -10.10 15.21
N GLY A 312 12.94 -9.74 14.75
CA GLY A 312 12.28 -10.42 13.64
C GLY A 312 13.00 -10.23 12.30
N VAL A 313 13.54 -9.04 12.02
CA VAL A 313 14.38 -8.79 10.84
C VAL A 313 15.64 -9.62 10.87
N LYS A 314 16.33 -9.65 12.01
CA LYS A 314 17.52 -10.47 12.21
C LYS A 314 17.23 -11.96 12.02
N HIS A 315 16.09 -12.44 12.53
CA HIS A 315 15.68 -13.82 12.33
C HIS A 315 15.44 -14.13 10.84
N CYS A 316 14.81 -13.21 10.07
CA CYS A 316 14.71 -13.37 8.63
C CYS A 316 16.11 -13.41 7.97
N GLN A 317 17.03 -12.53 8.38
CA GLN A 317 18.39 -12.50 7.84
C GLN A 317 19.17 -13.82 8.06
N GLU A 318 18.94 -14.47 9.19
CA GLU A 318 19.61 -15.72 9.55
C GLU A 318 18.99 -16.96 8.89
N THR A 319 17.71 -16.90 8.48
CA THR A 319 16.96 -18.11 8.10
C THR A 319 16.29 -18.07 6.73
N CYS A 320 16.14 -16.89 6.11
CA CYS A 320 15.38 -16.74 4.88
C CYS A 320 16.27 -16.45 3.68
N GLU A 321 16.23 -17.30 2.66
CA GLU A 321 16.98 -17.13 1.41
C GLU A 321 16.54 -15.91 0.57
N TYR A 322 15.33 -15.36 0.84
CA TYR A 322 14.81 -14.16 0.18
C TYR A 322 15.13 -12.87 0.92
N PHE A 323 15.98 -12.92 1.97
CA PHE A 323 16.26 -11.73 2.79
C PHE A 323 16.80 -10.56 1.95
N ASP A 324 17.71 -10.84 1.03
CA ASP A 324 18.32 -9.82 0.16
C ASP A 324 17.31 -9.17 -0.80
N VAL A 325 16.18 -9.79 -1.05
CA VAL A 325 15.09 -9.23 -1.89
C VAL A 325 14.10 -8.44 -1.06
N CYS A 326 13.75 -8.90 0.16
CA CYS A 326 12.64 -8.30 0.93
C CYS A 326 13.06 -7.49 2.16
N GLY A 327 14.30 -7.61 2.63
CA GLY A 327 14.84 -6.84 3.76
C GLY A 327 14.17 -7.12 5.11
N GLY A 328 13.54 -8.30 5.31
CA GLY A 328 13.02 -8.71 6.62
C GLY A 328 11.50 -8.69 6.79
N GLY A 329 10.74 -8.51 5.70
CA GLY A 329 9.29 -8.65 5.68
C GLY A 329 8.53 -7.47 6.32
N ALA A 330 7.22 -7.64 6.46
CA ALA A 330 6.31 -6.62 7.00
C ALA A 330 6.03 -6.88 8.49
N PRO A 331 6.37 -5.95 9.40
CA PRO A 331 6.15 -6.12 10.84
C PRO A 331 4.67 -6.32 11.19
N ALA A 332 3.74 -5.60 10.54
CA ALA A 332 2.31 -5.74 10.80
C ALA A 332 1.84 -7.18 10.57
N ASN A 333 2.19 -7.79 9.44
CA ASN A 333 1.82 -9.19 9.14
C ASN A 333 2.42 -10.17 10.16
N LYS A 334 3.67 -9.93 10.61
CA LYS A 334 4.28 -10.75 11.67
C LYS A 334 3.45 -10.70 12.96
N LEU A 335 3.04 -9.49 13.36
CA LEU A 335 2.22 -9.32 14.56
C LEU A 335 0.85 -9.95 14.42
N PHE A 336 0.14 -9.70 13.33
CA PHE A 336 -1.24 -10.16 13.16
C PHE A 336 -1.34 -11.66 12.87
N GLU A 337 -0.46 -12.23 12.07
CA GLU A 337 -0.47 -13.67 11.77
C GLU A 337 0.16 -14.55 12.88
N LYS A 338 1.18 -14.02 13.58
CA LYS A 338 1.98 -14.82 14.54
C LYS A 338 1.94 -14.31 15.98
N GLY A 339 1.27 -13.17 16.23
CA GLY A 339 1.17 -12.56 17.54
C GLY A 339 2.45 -11.88 18.05
N SER A 340 3.46 -11.73 17.22
CA SER A 340 4.77 -11.15 17.60
C SER A 340 5.47 -10.50 16.40
N PHE A 341 6.15 -9.37 16.64
CA PHE A 341 7.08 -8.79 15.67
C PHE A 341 8.37 -9.59 15.51
N ALA A 342 8.78 -10.33 16.57
CA ALA A 342 10.07 -11.04 16.64
C ALA A 342 10.06 -12.43 15.98
N VAL A 343 9.37 -12.56 14.86
CA VAL A 343 9.29 -13.79 14.07
C VAL A 343 9.85 -13.58 12.66
N ALA A 344 10.19 -14.66 11.96
CA ALA A 344 10.69 -14.58 10.59
C ALA A 344 9.55 -14.58 9.58
N GLU A 345 9.05 -15.75 9.26
CA GLU A 345 8.17 -15.97 8.11
C GLU A 345 6.68 -15.85 8.46
N THR A 346 5.92 -15.32 7.49
CA THR A 346 4.47 -15.23 7.52
C THR A 346 3.89 -15.82 6.24
N ARG A 347 2.59 -16.06 6.22
CA ARG A 347 1.88 -16.41 4.97
C ARG A 347 1.97 -15.26 3.96
N PHE A 348 1.86 -14.01 4.43
CA PHE A 348 2.05 -12.84 3.59
C PHE A 348 3.40 -12.86 2.87
N CYS A 349 4.51 -13.15 3.58
CA CYS A 349 5.83 -13.28 2.95
C CYS A 349 5.81 -14.28 1.80
N GLU A 350 5.21 -15.47 2.02
CA GLU A 350 5.14 -16.51 0.98
C GLU A 350 4.32 -16.03 -0.21
N GLN A 351 3.11 -15.51 0.02
CA GLN A 351 2.15 -15.24 -1.03
C GLN A 351 2.40 -13.92 -1.77
N SER A 352 2.89 -12.88 -1.08
CA SER A 352 3.08 -11.54 -1.66
C SER A 352 4.50 -11.23 -2.11
N LEU A 353 5.51 -11.91 -1.56
CA LEU A 353 6.92 -11.61 -1.82
C LEU A 353 7.65 -12.76 -2.50
N LYS A 354 7.64 -13.96 -1.88
CA LYS A 354 8.43 -15.09 -2.40
C LYS A 354 7.87 -15.62 -3.72
N ILE A 355 6.55 -15.77 -3.85
CA ILE A 355 5.91 -16.25 -5.08
C ILE A 355 6.24 -15.35 -6.27
N PRO A 356 5.94 -14.04 -6.28
CA PRO A 356 6.31 -13.17 -7.39
C PRO A 356 7.81 -13.16 -7.67
N THR A 357 8.65 -13.20 -6.63
CA THR A 357 10.11 -13.25 -6.78
C THR A 357 10.57 -14.51 -7.49
N ARG A 358 10.06 -15.70 -7.12
CA ARG A 358 10.41 -16.98 -7.80
C ARG A 358 10.03 -16.97 -9.27
N ILE A 359 8.86 -16.45 -9.59
CA ILE A 359 8.35 -16.37 -10.97
C ILE A 359 9.27 -15.48 -11.81
N VAL A 360 9.58 -14.28 -11.33
CA VAL A 360 10.45 -13.33 -12.04
C VAL A 360 11.87 -13.88 -12.16
N LEU A 361 12.45 -14.42 -11.07
CA LEU A 361 13.81 -14.98 -11.07
C LEU A 361 13.97 -16.09 -12.11
N LYS A 362 13.03 -17.02 -12.15
CA LYS A 362 13.03 -18.11 -13.14
C LYS A 362 13.05 -17.60 -14.58
N ASP A 363 12.30 -16.54 -14.85
CA ASP A 363 12.27 -15.97 -16.20
C ASP A 363 13.55 -15.19 -16.53
N LEU A 364 14.09 -14.40 -15.56
CA LEU A 364 15.39 -13.73 -15.71
C LEU A 364 16.53 -14.73 -16.00
N GLU A 365 16.53 -15.87 -15.32
CA GLU A 365 17.52 -16.94 -15.56
C GLU A 365 17.46 -17.45 -17.00
N THR A 366 16.25 -17.65 -17.56
CA THR A 366 16.10 -18.09 -18.97
C THR A 366 16.58 -17.04 -19.95
N VAL A 367 16.30 -15.76 -19.68
CA VAL A 367 16.77 -14.61 -20.51
C VAL A 367 18.30 -14.52 -20.47
N LEU A 368 18.90 -14.62 -19.30
CA LEU A 368 20.36 -14.58 -19.12
C LEU A 368 21.08 -15.78 -19.78
N ALA A 369 20.45 -16.96 -19.79
CA ALA A 369 20.95 -18.13 -20.48
C ALA A 369 20.83 -18.05 -22.03
N GLY A 370 20.22 -16.96 -22.55
CA GLY A 370 20.00 -16.77 -23.99
C GLY A 370 18.92 -17.66 -24.60
N THR A 371 18.12 -18.31 -23.77
CA THR A 371 17.02 -19.20 -24.17
C THR A 371 15.64 -18.57 -24.00
N GLY A 372 15.56 -17.49 -23.20
CA GLY A 372 14.34 -16.73 -22.95
C GLY A 372 14.13 -15.55 -23.90
N ARG A 373 12.86 -15.08 -23.99
CA ARG A 373 12.54 -13.84 -24.71
C ARG A 373 12.99 -12.62 -23.88
N PRO A 374 13.44 -11.53 -24.50
CA PRO A 374 13.75 -10.29 -23.78
C PRO A 374 12.58 -9.83 -22.92
N ILE A 375 12.86 -9.32 -21.73
CA ILE A 375 11.88 -8.68 -20.85
C ILE A 375 12.01 -7.16 -21.05
N LYS A 376 10.90 -6.48 -21.34
CA LYS A 376 10.86 -5.02 -21.48
C LYS A 376 11.35 -4.38 -20.18
N GLY A 377 12.29 -3.44 -20.25
CA GLY A 377 12.91 -2.80 -19.08
C GLY A 377 14.10 -3.56 -18.49
N PHE A 378 14.34 -4.82 -18.84
CA PHE A 378 15.51 -5.56 -18.38
C PHE A 378 16.64 -5.57 -19.42
N ASP A 379 17.81 -5.03 -19.05
CA ASP A 379 19.03 -5.14 -19.86
C ASP A 379 19.86 -6.35 -19.39
N PRO A 380 19.89 -7.43 -20.18
CA PRO A 380 20.61 -8.65 -19.80
C PRO A 380 22.13 -8.48 -19.81
N LYS A 381 22.69 -7.43 -20.47
CA LYS A 381 24.11 -7.16 -20.50
C LYS A 381 24.57 -6.50 -19.21
N ASP A 382 23.82 -5.51 -18.76
CA ASP A 382 24.10 -4.77 -17.54
C ASP A 382 23.42 -5.39 -16.31
N ARG A 383 22.57 -6.39 -16.50
CA ARG A 383 21.73 -7.04 -15.47
C ARG A 383 20.93 -6.02 -14.65
N ARG A 384 20.44 -4.98 -15.33
CA ARG A 384 19.74 -3.86 -14.71
C ARG A 384 18.30 -3.77 -15.19
N TRP A 385 17.41 -3.54 -14.25
CA TRP A 385 16.03 -3.18 -14.52
C TRP A 385 15.91 -1.66 -14.66
N ILE A 386 15.29 -1.22 -15.74
CA ILE A 386 14.93 0.18 -15.95
C ILE A 386 13.40 0.20 -15.89
N SER A 387 12.85 0.67 -14.78
CA SER A 387 11.40 0.82 -14.65
C SER A 387 10.90 1.73 -15.78
N PRO A 388 9.85 1.35 -16.50
CA PRO A 388 9.24 2.24 -17.50
C PRO A 388 8.61 3.50 -16.88
N TRP A 389 8.62 3.61 -15.54
CA TRP A 389 8.07 4.71 -14.74
C TRP A 389 9.12 5.63 -14.11
N GLN A 390 10.39 5.43 -14.38
CA GLN A 390 11.50 6.32 -14.00
C GLN A 390 11.83 7.35 -15.08
#